data_4b94607bc7c54898fed4fcb692d7a4a9
#
_entry.id   4b94607bc7c54898fed4fcb692d7a4a9
#
_cell.length_a   1.000
_cell.length_b   1.000
_cell.length_c   1.000
_cell.angle_alpha   90.00
_cell.angle_beta   90.00
_cell.angle_gamma   90.00
#
_symmetry.space_group_name_H-M   'P 1'
#
loop_
_entity.id
_entity.type
_entity.pdbx_description
1 polymer ?
#
loop_
_entity_poly.entity_id
_entity_poly.type
_entity_poly.pdbx_seq_one_letter_code
_entity_poly.pdbx_strand_id
1 'polypeptide(L)'
;MKIKKLIAVFFAFFAIYTSNSQSKKYSIHTVAFYNFENLFDTINGPNMDEEWLPNGVQNWTSKKYHQKLHNLSKVLSEIGTSENPNNSPTLIGGAEIENRGVLEDLIKEPLLINKDYGIIHFDSPDKRGIDVALLYQKKHFKPTSYTNIPLLIYKSQEANVSKKDKEKEESTDDVVQVTQENDRVYTRDQLLVTGYLDGEEIHIIVNHWPSRSGGEKKSSPFREAAGKLNRKIMDSLFAINPNAKIITMGDLNDGSYNKSVKEGI
;
A
#
# COMPACT_ATOMS: atom_id res chain seq x y z
N MET A 1 57.93 29.88 -29.83
CA MET A 1 57.15 30.08 -28.60
C MET A 1 55.64 30.16 -28.82
N LYS A 2 55.15 30.71 -29.93
CA LYS A 2 53.70 30.84 -30.24
C LYS A 2 52.98 29.52 -30.52
N ILE A 3 53.60 28.56 -31.24
CA ILE A 3 53.01 27.27 -31.60
C ILE A 3 52.77 26.38 -30.34
N LYS A 4 53.71 26.35 -29.40
CA LYS A 4 53.57 25.57 -28.15
C LYS A 4 52.36 26.05 -27.27
N LYS A 5 52.09 27.36 -27.29
CA LYS A 5 50.93 27.92 -26.56
C LYS A 5 49.61 27.58 -27.25
N LEU A 6 49.60 27.51 -28.59
CA LEU A 6 48.41 27.16 -29.38
C LEU A 6 48.05 25.67 -29.16
N ILE A 7 49.03 24.79 -29.12
CA ILE A 7 48.83 23.37 -28.85
C ILE A 7 48.30 23.13 -27.40
N ALA A 8 48.81 23.88 -26.43
CA ALA A 8 48.31 23.76 -25.03
C ALA A 8 46.84 24.22 -24.88
N VAL A 9 46.43 25.27 -25.60
CA VAL A 9 45.05 25.75 -25.61
C VAL A 9 44.11 24.73 -26.30
N PHE A 10 44.58 24.10 -27.41
CA PHE A 10 43.79 23.06 -28.09
C PHE A 10 43.59 21.80 -27.22
N PHE A 11 44.61 21.36 -26.46
CA PHE A 11 44.48 20.26 -25.54
C PHE A 11 43.60 20.60 -24.33
N ALA A 12 43.61 21.84 -23.85
CA ALA A 12 42.72 22.27 -22.76
C ALA A 12 41.24 22.30 -23.22
N PHE A 13 40.97 22.72 -24.45
CA PHE A 13 39.62 22.66 -25.05
C PHE A 13 39.15 21.21 -25.24
N PHE A 14 40.03 20.30 -25.67
CA PHE A 14 39.67 18.88 -25.86
C PHE A 14 39.38 18.18 -24.54
N ALA A 15 40.09 18.51 -23.47
CA ALA A 15 39.84 17.98 -22.12
C ALA A 15 38.49 18.41 -21.54
N ILE A 16 37.98 19.61 -21.91
CA ILE A 16 36.66 20.09 -21.49
C ILE A 16 35.52 19.31 -22.17
N TYR A 17 35.70 18.93 -23.44
CA TYR A 17 34.69 18.17 -24.17
C TYR A 17 34.57 16.68 -23.75
N THR A 18 35.60 16.09 -23.19
CA THR A 18 35.57 14.67 -22.74
C THR A 18 34.99 14.48 -21.34
N SER A 19 34.78 15.55 -20.56
CA SER A 19 34.29 15.41 -19.18
C SER A 19 32.79 15.34 -19.01
N ASN A 20 32.00 15.39 -20.10
CA ASN A 20 30.53 15.44 -20.01
C ASN A 20 29.82 14.13 -20.45
N SER A 21 30.54 13.03 -20.62
CA SER A 21 29.92 11.73 -20.93
C SER A 21 29.78 10.87 -19.67
N GLN A 22 29.17 11.38 -18.62
CA GLN A 22 28.59 10.49 -17.63
C GLN A 22 27.29 9.93 -18.21
N SER A 23 27.33 8.70 -18.69
CA SER A 23 26.13 7.95 -19.00
C SER A 23 25.26 7.91 -17.74
N LYS A 24 24.06 8.49 -17.80
CA LYS A 24 23.10 8.37 -16.72
C LYS A 24 22.88 6.88 -16.45
N LYS A 25 23.30 6.40 -15.29
CA LYS A 25 22.97 5.06 -14.85
C LYS A 25 21.51 5.10 -14.36
N TYR A 26 20.67 4.31 -14.99
CA TYR A 26 19.30 4.09 -14.54
C TYR A 26 19.24 2.84 -13.70
N SER A 27 18.57 2.91 -12.55
CA SER A 27 18.15 1.74 -11.78
C SER A 27 16.70 1.44 -12.12
N ILE A 28 16.37 0.19 -12.33
CA ILE A 28 15.01 -0.29 -12.54
C ILE A 28 14.54 -0.94 -11.26
N HIS A 29 13.39 -0.50 -10.77
CA HIS A 29 12.78 -1.03 -9.56
C HIS A 29 11.38 -1.57 -9.86
N THR A 30 11.07 -2.74 -9.32
CA THR A 30 9.71 -3.27 -9.32
C THR A 30 8.97 -2.72 -8.11
N VAL A 31 7.80 -2.12 -8.36
CA VAL A 31 6.84 -1.72 -7.33
C VAL A 31 5.59 -2.57 -7.51
N ALA A 32 5.13 -3.21 -6.45
CA ALA A 32 3.99 -4.11 -6.48
C ALA A 32 2.96 -3.73 -5.43
N PHE A 33 1.71 -4.06 -5.70
CA PHE A 33 0.64 -4.13 -4.71
C PHE A 33 0.06 -5.55 -4.73
N TYR A 34 -0.25 -6.07 -3.54
CA TYR A 34 -0.89 -7.38 -3.40
C TYR A 34 -1.90 -7.35 -2.24
N ASN A 35 -3.12 -7.81 -2.47
CA ASN A 35 -4.07 -8.08 -1.40
C ASN A 35 -3.72 -9.43 -0.79
N PHE A 36 -3.43 -9.49 0.52
CA PHE A 36 -2.98 -10.71 1.20
C PHE A 36 -4.14 -11.63 1.59
N GLU A 37 -5.38 -11.24 1.22
CA GLU A 37 -6.58 -12.08 1.39
C GLU A 37 -6.75 -12.56 2.84
N ASN A 38 -6.87 -11.61 3.78
CA ASN A 38 -7.03 -11.89 5.20
C ASN A 38 -5.84 -12.67 5.78
N LEU A 39 -4.67 -12.05 5.82
CA LEU A 39 -3.49 -12.61 6.46
C LEU A 39 -3.61 -12.44 7.98
N PHE A 40 -4.22 -13.41 8.64
CA PHE A 40 -4.36 -13.51 10.10
C PHE A 40 -3.39 -14.54 10.66
N ASP A 41 -2.95 -14.32 11.90
CA ASP A 41 -2.28 -15.36 12.66
C ASP A 41 -3.30 -16.33 13.30
N THR A 42 -2.92 -17.06 14.34
CA THR A 42 -3.78 -18.03 15.02
C THR A 42 -4.04 -17.66 16.48
N ILE A 43 -3.73 -16.42 16.85
CA ILE A 43 -3.81 -15.91 18.22
C ILE A 43 -4.95 -14.90 18.28
N ASN A 44 -5.85 -15.05 19.24
CA ASN A 44 -6.96 -14.13 19.42
C ASN A 44 -6.44 -12.73 19.79
N GLY A 45 -6.69 -11.75 18.94
CA GLY A 45 -6.32 -10.35 19.11
C GLY A 45 -7.43 -9.50 19.76
N PRO A 46 -7.24 -8.19 19.84
CA PRO A 46 -8.26 -7.26 20.33
C PRO A 46 -9.33 -6.90 19.28
N ASN A 47 -9.25 -7.44 18.09
CA ASN A 47 -10.11 -7.25 16.94
C ASN A 47 -11.19 -8.37 16.85
N MET A 48 -12.08 -8.28 15.86
CA MET A 48 -13.11 -9.30 15.62
C MET A 48 -12.54 -10.38 14.68
N ASP A 49 -11.60 -11.18 15.18
CA ASP A 49 -10.85 -12.21 14.43
C ASP A 49 -11.27 -13.64 14.76
N GLU A 50 -12.33 -13.83 15.56
CA GLU A 50 -12.74 -15.15 16.07
C GLU A 50 -12.96 -16.18 14.96
N GLU A 51 -13.36 -15.76 13.76
CA GLU A 51 -13.52 -16.66 12.62
C GLU A 51 -12.19 -17.22 12.11
N TRP A 52 -11.08 -16.48 12.30
CA TRP A 52 -9.72 -16.83 11.86
C TRP A 52 -8.92 -17.59 12.94
N LEU A 53 -9.56 -18.06 14.01
CA LEU A 53 -8.92 -18.88 15.02
C LEU A 53 -8.98 -20.39 14.65
N PRO A 54 -8.14 -21.23 15.26
CA PRO A 54 -8.16 -22.69 15.04
C PRO A 54 -9.50 -23.35 15.31
N ASN A 55 -10.29 -22.80 16.23
CA ASN A 55 -11.65 -23.23 16.58
C ASN A 55 -12.75 -22.37 15.96
N GLY A 56 -12.38 -21.37 15.14
CA GLY A 56 -13.30 -20.52 14.43
C GLY A 56 -13.88 -21.17 13.17
N VAL A 57 -14.77 -20.43 12.49
CA VAL A 57 -15.48 -20.92 11.29
C VAL A 57 -14.51 -21.30 10.17
N GLN A 58 -13.42 -20.56 10.00
CA GLN A 58 -12.39 -20.84 8.99
C GLN A 58 -11.50 -22.03 9.36
N ASN A 59 -11.60 -22.53 10.62
CA ASN A 59 -10.69 -23.56 11.14
C ASN A 59 -9.22 -23.21 10.79
N TRP A 60 -8.81 -22.00 11.18
CA TRP A 60 -7.54 -21.38 10.79
C TRP A 60 -6.40 -21.89 11.64
N THR A 61 -5.91 -23.09 11.31
CA THR A 61 -4.84 -23.76 12.07
C THR A 61 -3.47 -23.19 11.72
N SER A 62 -2.50 -23.39 12.62
CA SER A 62 -1.09 -23.03 12.38
C SER A 62 -0.56 -23.62 11.05
N LYS A 63 -1.00 -24.82 10.66
CA LYS A 63 -0.63 -25.42 9.37
C LYS A 63 -1.14 -24.59 8.19
N LYS A 64 -2.37 -24.10 8.23
CA LYS A 64 -2.95 -23.24 7.18
C LYS A 64 -2.23 -21.90 7.15
N TYR A 65 -1.96 -21.30 8.30
CA TYR A 65 -1.22 -20.05 8.42
C TYR A 65 0.16 -20.15 7.77
N HIS A 66 0.99 -21.12 8.17
CA HIS A 66 2.31 -21.30 7.56
C HIS A 66 2.25 -21.63 6.08
N GLN A 67 1.26 -22.41 5.62
CA GLN A 67 1.06 -22.67 4.20
C GLN A 67 0.74 -21.38 3.43
N LYS A 68 -0.06 -20.48 4.02
CA LYS A 68 -0.36 -19.18 3.42
C LYS A 68 0.86 -18.29 3.34
N LEU A 69 1.66 -18.20 4.43
CA LEU A 69 2.94 -17.47 4.41
C LEU A 69 3.86 -17.98 3.30
N HIS A 70 3.99 -19.31 3.19
CA HIS A 70 4.80 -19.91 2.14
C HIS A 70 4.29 -19.55 0.74
N ASN A 71 2.98 -19.65 0.48
CA ASN A 71 2.39 -19.31 -0.81
C ASN A 71 2.56 -17.82 -1.14
N LEU A 72 2.33 -16.92 -0.17
CA LEU A 72 2.55 -15.48 -0.34
C LEU A 72 4.02 -15.18 -0.63
N SER A 73 4.95 -15.78 0.12
CA SER A 73 6.38 -15.57 -0.10
C SER A 73 6.81 -15.96 -1.51
N LYS A 74 6.26 -17.06 -2.03
CA LYS A 74 6.50 -17.51 -3.41
C LYS A 74 6.01 -16.46 -4.41
N VAL A 75 4.74 -16.06 -4.34
CA VAL A 75 4.17 -15.06 -5.25
C VAL A 75 4.96 -13.76 -5.20
N LEU A 76 5.20 -13.22 -3.98
CA LEU A 76 5.90 -11.95 -3.81
C LEU A 76 7.35 -12.00 -4.31
N SER A 77 8.02 -13.13 -4.19
CA SER A 77 9.40 -13.29 -4.69
C SER A 77 9.48 -13.34 -6.22
N GLU A 78 8.42 -13.76 -6.90
CA GLU A 78 8.36 -13.97 -8.34
C GLU A 78 7.87 -12.73 -9.13
N ILE A 79 7.17 -11.78 -8.49
CA ILE A 79 6.70 -10.56 -9.16
C ILE A 79 7.87 -9.79 -9.76
N GLY A 80 7.78 -9.45 -11.05
CA GLY A 80 8.78 -8.65 -11.77
C GLY A 80 10.05 -9.41 -12.17
N THR A 81 10.13 -10.73 -11.92
CA THR A 81 11.32 -11.52 -12.19
C THR A 81 11.33 -12.21 -13.55
N SER A 82 10.27 -12.09 -14.36
CA SER A 82 10.16 -12.76 -15.67
C SER A 82 11.30 -12.46 -16.63
N GLU A 83 11.79 -11.22 -16.63
CA GLU A 83 12.88 -10.78 -17.50
C GLU A 83 14.23 -10.75 -16.78
N ASN A 84 14.22 -10.58 -15.45
CA ASN A 84 15.42 -10.56 -14.63
C ASN A 84 15.15 -11.21 -13.26
N PRO A 85 15.71 -12.41 -12.99
CA PRO A 85 15.49 -13.15 -11.75
C PRO A 85 15.86 -12.38 -10.47
N ASN A 86 16.70 -11.34 -10.59
CA ASN A 86 17.10 -10.52 -9.45
C ASN A 86 16.16 -9.32 -9.19
N ASN A 87 15.12 -9.14 -10.01
CA ASN A 87 14.27 -7.96 -10.00
C ASN A 87 12.98 -8.17 -9.18
N SER A 88 13.05 -8.89 -8.05
CA SER A 88 11.93 -8.98 -7.10
C SER A 88 11.53 -7.60 -6.60
N PRO A 89 10.27 -7.37 -6.18
CA PRO A 89 9.79 -6.05 -5.84
C PRO A 89 10.65 -5.34 -4.80
N THR A 90 11.04 -4.12 -5.09
CA THR A 90 11.73 -3.23 -4.14
C THR A 90 10.76 -2.68 -3.11
N LEU A 91 9.51 -2.44 -3.54
CA LEU A 91 8.41 -1.92 -2.73
C LEU A 91 7.18 -2.80 -2.95
N ILE A 92 6.53 -3.20 -1.86
CA ILE A 92 5.29 -3.98 -1.91
C ILE A 92 4.28 -3.32 -0.98
N GLY A 93 3.23 -2.72 -1.56
CA GLY A 93 2.03 -2.36 -0.81
C GLY A 93 1.19 -3.59 -0.54
N GLY A 94 0.71 -3.74 0.67
CA GLY A 94 -0.15 -4.85 1.05
C GLY A 94 -1.47 -4.37 1.66
N ALA A 95 -2.51 -5.19 1.55
CA ALA A 95 -3.79 -5.01 2.21
C ALA A 95 -4.28 -6.31 2.84
N GLU A 96 -5.28 -6.21 3.72
CA GLU A 96 -5.85 -7.34 4.48
C GLU A 96 -4.81 -8.05 5.36
N ILE A 97 -4.14 -7.26 6.16
CA ILE A 97 -3.07 -7.65 7.06
C ILE A 97 -3.57 -7.42 8.49
N GLU A 98 -3.58 -8.45 9.32
CA GLU A 98 -4.08 -8.35 10.68
C GLU A 98 -3.21 -7.48 11.58
N ASN A 99 -1.91 -7.74 11.58
CA ASN A 99 -1.00 -7.08 12.48
C ASN A 99 0.45 -7.09 11.94
N ARG A 100 1.34 -6.40 12.62
CA ARG A 100 2.76 -6.38 12.27
C ARG A 100 3.42 -7.76 12.36
N GLY A 101 2.98 -8.61 13.29
CA GLY A 101 3.57 -9.94 13.54
C GLY A 101 3.49 -10.86 12.33
N VAL A 102 2.33 -10.88 11.64
CA VAL A 102 2.16 -11.70 10.43
C VAL A 102 3.08 -11.26 9.29
N LEU A 103 3.42 -9.97 9.21
CA LEU A 103 4.40 -9.46 8.25
C LEU A 103 5.83 -9.83 8.64
N GLU A 104 6.15 -9.81 9.93
CA GLU A 104 7.45 -10.23 10.44
C GLU A 104 7.70 -11.73 10.18
N ASP A 105 6.66 -12.56 10.25
CA ASP A 105 6.74 -13.97 9.89
C ASP A 105 6.87 -14.14 8.37
N LEU A 106 6.11 -13.39 7.58
CA LEU A 106 6.18 -13.45 6.11
C LEU A 106 7.57 -13.11 5.58
N ILE A 107 8.20 -12.04 6.06
CA ILE A 107 9.53 -11.63 5.55
C ILE A 107 10.66 -12.58 5.99
N LYS A 108 10.41 -13.46 6.98
CA LYS A 108 11.35 -14.53 7.40
C LYS A 108 11.24 -15.79 6.54
N GLU A 109 10.22 -15.90 5.69
CA GLU A 109 10.10 -17.04 4.78
C GLU A 109 11.35 -17.18 3.90
N PRO A 110 11.80 -18.41 3.60
CA PRO A 110 13.06 -18.67 2.89
C PRO A 110 13.22 -17.93 1.56
N LEU A 111 12.12 -17.65 0.86
CA LEU A 111 12.14 -16.94 -0.43
C LEU A 111 12.27 -15.42 -0.29
N LEU A 112 12.00 -14.87 0.89
CA LEU A 112 12.01 -13.42 1.16
C LEU A 112 13.15 -12.99 2.10
N ILE A 113 13.63 -13.86 2.98
CA ILE A 113 14.55 -13.49 4.07
C ILE A 113 15.84 -12.80 3.56
N ASN A 114 16.36 -13.22 2.43
CA ASN A 114 17.56 -12.64 1.83
C ASN A 114 17.30 -11.32 1.09
N LYS A 115 16.06 -10.86 1.01
CA LYS A 115 15.70 -9.57 0.41
C LYS A 115 15.76 -8.44 1.41
N ASP A 116 15.86 -8.75 2.71
CA ASP A 116 15.96 -7.81 3.83
C ASP A 116 14.88 -6.72 3.79
N TYR A 117 13.61 -7.16 3.78
CA TYR A 117 12.49 -6.23 3.81
C TYR A 117 12.36 -5.53 5.17
N GLY A 118 12.16 -4.22 5.13
CA GLY A 118 11.62 -3.44 6.24
C GLY A 118 10.09 -3.41 6.15
N ILE A 119 9.42 -3.11 7.27
CA ILE A 119 7.97 -3.08 7.41
C ILE A 119 7.55 -1.71 7.91
N ILE A 120 6.59 -1.08 7.24
CA ILE A 120 5.83 0.06 7.75
C ILE A 120 4.37 -0.36 7.81
N HIS A 121 3.81 -0.38 9.01
CA HIS A 121 2.46 -0.82 9.32
C HIS A 121 1.93 -0.03 10.50
N PHE A 122 0.63 0.27 10.49
CA PHE A 122 -0.14 0.86 11.58
C PHE A 122 -1.48 0.15 11.67
N ASP A 123 -1.94 -0.07 12.89
CA ASP A 123 -3.29 -0.55 13.14
C ASP A 123 -4.28 0.55 12.73
N SER A 124 -5.29 0.19 11.98
CA SER A 124 -6.40 1.05 11.59
C SER A 124 -7.64 0.77 12.43
N PRO A 125 -8.65 1.65 12.42
CA PRO A 125 -9.85 1.44 13.22
C PRO A 125 -10.85 0.43 12.64
N ASP A 126 -10.49 -0.34 11.61
CA ASP A 126 -11.34 -1.43 11.10
C ASP A 126 -11.51 -2.51 12.18
N LYS A 127 -12.75 -2.84 12.51
CA LYS A 127 -13.04 -3.75 13.62
C LYS A 127 -12.58 -5.18 13.39
N ARG A 128 -12.45 -5.61 12.13
CA ARG A 128 -11.91 -6.93 11.78
C ARG A 128 -10.41 -7.00 11.97
N GLY A 129 -9.75 -5.85 12.21
CA GLY A 129 -8.31 -5.77 12.34
C GLY A 129 -7.58 -6.04 11.04
N ILE A 130 -8.09 -5.51 9.91
CA ILE A 130 -7.36 -5.60 8.64
C ILE A 130 -6.81 -4.24 8.25
N ASP A 131 -5.54 -4.22 7.89
CA ASP A 131 -4.75 -3.03 7.68
C ASP A 131 -4.08 -3.01 6.32
N VAL A 132 -3.41 -1.88 6.04
CA VAL A 132 -2.47 -1.74 4.92
C VAL A 132 -1.05 -1.63 5.45
N ALA A 133 -0.09 -2.06 4.63
CA ALA A 133 1.32 -1.97 4.95
C ALA A 133 2.19 -1.69 3.73
N LEU A 134 3.42 -1.25 3.97
CA LEU A 134 4.48 -1.18 2.97
C LEU A 134 5.65 -2.06 3.43
N LEU A 135 6.00 -3.06 2.60
CA LEU A 135 7.26 -3.77 2.68
C LEU A 135 8.26 -3.12 1.71
N TYR A 136 9.49 -2.93 2.13
CA TYR A 136 10.51 -2.28 1.31
C TYR A 136 11.87 -2.93 1.49
N GLN A 137 12.64 -3.10 0.41
CA GLN A 137 14.02 -3.57 0.51
C GLN A 137 14.90 -2.46 1.09
N LYS A 138 15.45 -2.67 2.29
CA LYS A 138 16.27 -1.68 3.02
C LYS A 138 17.50 -1.21 2.27
N LYS A 139 18.01 -2.05 1.36
CA LYS A 139 19.14 -1.70 0.49
C LYS A 139 18.81 -0.54 -0.44
N HIS A 140 17.57 -0.47 -0.95
CA HIS A 140 17.17 0.44 -2.01
C HIS A 140 16.29 1.60 -1.53
N PHE A 141 15.46 1.36 -0.52
CA PHE A 141 14.54 2.36 -0.02
C PHE A 141 14.82 2.74 1.43
N LYS A 142 14.91 4.05 1.68
CA LYS A 142 15.15 4.63 3.01
C LYS A 142 13.96 5.54 3.35
N PRO A 143 12.99 5.06 4.15
CA PRO A 143 11.89 5.92 4.60
C PRO A 143 12.41 7.04 5.48
N THR A 144 11.89 8.26 5.27
CA THR A 144 12.20 9.45 6.05
C THR A 144 11.05 9.90 6.93
N SER A 145 9.82 9.68 6.45
CA SER A 145 8.62 9.89 7.25
C SER A 145 7.51 8.93 6.81
N TYR A 146 6.65 8.56 7.74
CA TYR A 146 5.49 7.73 7.46
C TYR A 146 4.39 7.97 8.50
N THR A 147 3.14 7.88 8.06
CA THR A 147 1.97 8.08 8.90
C THR A 147 0.76 7.39 8.28
N ASN A 148 -0.17 6.94 9.13
CA ASN A 148 -1.51 6.61 8.66
C ASN A 148 -2.39 7.87 8.73
N ILE A 149 -3.19 8.06 7.69
CA ILE A 149 -4.07 9.22 7.56
C ILE A 149 -5.50 8.73 7.72
N PRO A 150 -6.20 9.18 8.80
CA PRO A 150 -7.52 8.69 9.12
C PRO A 150 -8.54 8.94 8.02
N LEU A 151 -9.25 7.88 7.60
CA LEU A 151 -10.41 7.99 6.73
C LEU A 151 -11.65 8.19 7.60
N LEU A 152 -12.09 9.44 7.69
CA LEU A 152 -13.25 9.84 8.48
C LEU A 152 -14.51 9.87 7.62
N ILE A 153 -15.38 8.89 7.81
CA ILE A 153 -16.66 8.77 7.12
C ILE A 153 -17.78 8.86 8.17
N TYR A 154 -18.80 9.64 7.88
CA TYR A 154 -20.00 9.74 8.69
C TYR A 154 -21.23 9.44 7.84
N LYS A 155 -22.21 8.70 8.39
CA LYS A 155 -23.49 8.51 7.72
C LYS A 155 -24.25 9.81 7.76
N SER A 156 -24.70 10.32 6.61
CA SER A 156 -25.65 11.42 6.57
C SER A 156 -27.02 10.95 7.08
N GLN A 157 -27.74 11.81 7.81
CA GLN A 157 -29.07 11.49 8.35
C GLN A 157 -30.12 11.20 7.26
N GLU A 158 -29.84 11.45 5.99
CA GLU A 158 -30.75 11.16 4.86
C GLU A 158 -30.94 9.66 4.56
N ALA A 159 -30.12 8.78 5.15
CA ALA A 159 -30.31 7.33 5.01
C ALA A 159 -31.39 6.73 5.92
N ASN A 160 -32.14 7.54 6.69
CA ASN A 160 -33.18 7.09 7.61
C ASN A 160 -34.55 6.81 6.95
N VAL A 161 -34.65 6.87 5.63
CA VAL A 161 -35.93 6.61 4.91
C VAL A 161 -35.89 5.19 4.32
N SER A 162 -35.85 4.16 5.12
CA SER A 162 -36.49 2.86 4.91
C SER A 162 -36.17 1.87 6.04
N LYS A 163 -36.78 2.07 7.18
CA LYS A 163 -36.79 1.08 8.29
C LYS A 163 -37.71 -0.11 8.05
N LYS A 164 -38.16 -0.38 6.82
CA LYS A 164 -39.17 -1.42 6.55
C LYS A 164 -38.68 -2.69 5.84
N ASP A 165 -37.41 -2.76 5.40
CA ASP A 165 -36.89 -3.95 4.69
C ASP A 165 -35.67 -4.57 5.41
N LYS A 166 -35.78 -4.71 6.75
CA LYS A 166 -34.79 -5.45 7.55
C LYS A 166 -35.27 -6.87 7.82
N GLU A 167 -35.32 -7.68 6.81
CA GLU A 167 -35.28 -9.14 6.99
C GLU A 167 -34.67 -9.75 5.73
N LYS A 168 -33.55 -10.46 5.95
CA LYS A 168 -32.75 -11.26 4.99
C LYS A 168 -31.69 -10.49 4.20
N GLU A 169 -30.48 -10.59 4.72
CA GLU A 169 -29.28 -11.12 4.08
C GLU A 169 -28.09 -10.92 5.00
N GLU A 170 -27.76 -11.96 5.79
CA GLU A 170 -26.47 -12.11 6.43
C GLU A 170 -25.46 -12.51 5.35
N SER A 171 -24.72 -11.55 4.85
CA SER A 171 -23.43 -11.81 4.21
C SER A 171 -22.33 -11.29 5.13
N THR A 172 -21.42 -12.17 5.52
CA THR A 172 -20.38 -11.97 6.53
C THR A 172 -19.24 -11.07 6.09
N ASP A 173 -19.32 -10.45 4.91
CA ASP A 173 -18.25 -9.61 4.37
C ASP A 173 -18.58 -8.12 4.56
N ASP A 174 -17.70 -7.41 5.26
CA ASP A 174 -17.69 -5.96 5.46
C ASP A 174 -18.93 -5.37 6.18
N VAL A 175 -19.23 -5.86 7.38
CA VAL A 175 -20.24 -5.20 8.23
C VAL A 175 -19.70 -3.85 8.68
N VAL A 176 -20.09 -2.79 7.97
CA VAL A 176 -19.94 -1.42 8.44
C VAL A 176 -20.83 -1.27 9.68
N GLN A 177 -20.27 -1.56 10.87
CA GLN A 177 -21.01 -1.40 12.12
C GLN A 177 -21.07 0.07 12.49
N VAL A 178 -22.29 0.59 12.53
CA VAL A 178 -22.60 1.91 13.07
C VAL A 178 -22.82 1.79 14.56
N THR A 179 -21.95 2.36 15.36
CA THR A 179 -22.24 2.58 16.78
C THR A 179 -23.20 3.76 16.89
N GLN A 180 -24.25 3.63 17.68
CA GLN A 180 -25.31 4.65 17.82
C GLN A 180 -24.84 6.01 18.37
N GLU A 181 -23.60 6.08 18.87
CA GLU A 181 -23.08 7.30 19.48
C GLU A 181 -22.50 8.36 18.53
N ASN A 182 -22.05 8.00 17.29
CA ASN A 182 -21.36 8.98 16.44
C ASN A 182 -21.58 8.89 14.94
N ASP A 183 -22.49 8.10 14.40
CA ASP A 183 -22.69 7.91 12.94
C ASP A 183 -21.39 7.65 12.13
N ARG A 184 -20.26 7.36 12.79
CA ARG A 184 -18.97 7.12 12.16
C ARG A 184 -18.89 5.71 11.59
N VAL A 185 -18.44 5.62 10.35
CA VAL A 185 -18.06 4.37 9.69
C VAL A 185 -16.58 4.11 9.96
N TYR A 186 -16.27 3.04 10.68
CA TYR A 186 -14.89 2.61 10.93
C TYR A 186 -14.40 1.76 9.78
N THR A 187 -13.25 2.11 9.22
CA THR A 187 -12.63 1.45 8.06
C THR A 187 -11.13 1.72 8.08
N ARG A 188 -10.41 1.21 7.06
CA ARG A 188 -8.95 1.34 6.95
C ARG A 188 -8.54 2.78 6.69
N ASP A 189 -7.49 3.20 7.37
CA ASP A 189 -6.78 4.44 7.11
C ASP A 189 -5.89 4.31 5.85
N GLN A 190 -5.41 5.43 5.30
CA GLN A 190 -4.49 5.43 4.19
C GLN A 190 -3.05 5.62 4.69
N LEU A 191 -2.14 4.75 4.28
CA LEU A 191 -0.73 4.82 4.67
C LEU A 191 0.03 5.72 3.70
N LEU A 192 0.61 6.81 4.21
CA LEU A 192 1.54 7.66 3.47
C LEU A 192 2.97 7.40 3.94
N VAL A 193 3.86 7.11 3.01
CA VAL A 193 5.29 6.94 3.25
C VAL A 193 6.08 7.83 2.31
N THR A 194 7.00 8.62 2.85
CA THR A 194 8.00 9.39 2.10
C THR A 194 9.38 8.81 2.35
N GLY A 195 10.20 8.72 1.31
CA GLY A 195 11.56 8.20 1.45
C GLY A 195 12.36 8.32 0.16
N TYR A 196 13.60 7.87 0.21
CA TYR A 196 14.52 7.89 -0.92
C TYR A 196 14.68 6.49 -1.53
N LEU A 197 14.31 6.33 -2.80
CA LEU A 197 14.56 5.14 -3.60
C LEU A 197 15.84 5.37 -4.42
N ASP A 198 16.95 4.72 -4.01
CA ASP A 198 18.29 4.92 -4.59
C ASP A 198 18.66 6.41 -4.79
N GLY A 199 18.28 7.26 -3.83
CA GLY A 199 18.58 8.69 -3.82
C GLY A 199 17.51 9.59 -4.42
N GLU A 200 16.47 9.05 -5.04
CA GLU A 200 15.31 9.79 -5.55
C GLU A 200 14.20 9.83 -4.51
N GLU A 201 13.75 11.03 -4.13
CA GLU A 201 12.61 11.17 -3.23
C GLU A 201 11.32 10.74 -3.90
N ILE A 202 10.59 9.84 -3.23
CA ILE A 202 9.28 9.39 -3.68
C ILE A 202 8.30 9.36 -2.50
N HIS A 203 7.02 9.49 -2.82
CA HIS A 203 5.93 9.36 -1.89
C HIS A 203 5.08 8.17 -2.30
N ILE A 204 4.72 7.33 -1.34
CA ILE A 204 3.93 6.12 -1.58
C ILE A 204 2.67 6.21 -0.73
N ILE A 205 1.51 6.03 -1.37
CA ILE A 205 0.23 5.96 -0.69
C ILE A 205 -0.30 4.55 -0.88
N VAL A 206 -0.48 3.80 0.23
CA VAL A 206 -1.07 2.46 0.20
C VAL A 206 -2.50 2.56 0.70
N ASN A 207 -3.43 2.02 -0.09
CA ASN A 207 -4.86 2.14 0.08
C ASN A 207 -5.54 0.78 0.21
N HIS A 208 -6.58 0.70 1.03
CA HIS A 208 -7.61 -0.33 0.95
C HIS A 208 -8.96 0.34 1.20
N TRP A 209 -9.64 0.72 0.11
CA TRP A 209 -10.89 1.46 0.20
C TRP A 209 -12.05 0.56 0.66
N PRO A 210 -13.15 1.15 1.19
CA PRO A 210 -14.32 0.40 1.59
C PRO A 210 -14.86 -0.51 0.47
N SER A 211 -15.21 -1.75 0.84
CA SER A 211 -15.71 -2.73 -0.12
C SER A 211 -17.10 -2.37 -0.65
N ARG A 212 -17.58 -3.16 -1.62
CA ARG A 212 -18.93 -3.04 -2.19
C ARG A 212 -20.02 -3.68 -1.33
N SER A 213 -19.73 -3.93 -0.05
CA SER A 213 -20.67 -4.55 0.88
C SER A 213 -22.00 -3.83 0.95
N GLY A 214 -23.09 -4.56 0.98
CA GLY A 214 -24.45 -4.01 0.93
C GLY A 214 -24.85 -3.44 -0.43
N GLY A 215 -24.05 -3.67 -1.49
CA GLY A 215 -24.31 -3.25 -2.87
C GLY A 215 -23.48 -2.04 -3.30
N GLU A 216 -23.04 -2.07 -4.56
CA GLU A 216 -22.14 -1.07 -5.16
C GLU A 216 -22.65 0.36 -4.99
N LYS A 217 -23.91 0.62 -5.34
CA LYS A 217 -24.53 1.95 -5.28
C LYS A 217 -24.60 2.49 -3.85
N LYS A 218 -24.90 1.62 -2.88
CA LYS A 218 -25.04 2.00 -1.47
C LYS A 218 -23.70 2.31 -0.81
N SER A 219 -22.66 1.57 -1.18
CA SER A 219 -21.30 1.72 -0.65
C SER A 219 -20.43 2.73 -1.41
N SER A 220 -20.82 3.15 -2.63
CA SER A 220 -20.08 4.11 -3.46
C SER A 220 -19.68 5.40 -2.72
N PRO A 221 -20.55 6.06 -1.91
CA PRO A 221 -20.16 7.27 -1.18
C PRO A 221 -18.95 7.08 -0.25
N PHE A 222 -18.75 5.90 0.30
CA PHE A 222 -17.61 5.58 1.17
C PHE A 222 -16.30 5.51 0.39
N ARG A 223 -16.33 4.90 -0.81
CA ARG A 223 -15.17 4.88 -1.71
C ARG A 223 -14.88 6.25 -2.32
N GLU A 224 -15.91 7.05 -2.60
CA GLU A 224 -15.73 8.45 -3.02
C GLU A 224 -15.04 9.28 -1.91
N ALA A 225 -15.39 9.04 -0.65
CA ALA A 225 -14.70 9.68 0.48
C ALA A 225 -13.23 9.26 0.58
N ALA A 226 -12.95 7.98 0.37
CA ALA A 226 -11.59 7.46 0.34
C ALA A 226 -10.77 8.05 -0.82
N GLY A 227 -11.35 8.13 -2.02
CA GLY A 227 -10.74 8.77 -3.19
C GLY A 227 -10.45 10.26 -2.93
N LYS A 228 -11.40 11.01 -2.37
CA LYS A 228 -11.18 12.41 -2.00
C LYS A 228 -10.04 12.59 -1.00
N LEU A 229 -9.91 11.68 -0.03
CA LEU A 229 -8.80 11.71 0.91
C LEU A 229 -7.46 11.45 0.19
N ASN A 230 -7.40 10.43 -0.67
CA ASN A 230 -6.21 10.13 -1.48
C ASN A 230 -5.81 11.35 -2.33
N ARG A 231 -6.76 12.00 -3.01
CA ARG A 231 -6.52 13.20 -3.78
C ARG A 231 -5.99 14.36 -2.93
N LYS A 232 -6.59 14.59 -1.76
CA LYS A 232 -6.13 15.61 -0.81
C LYS A 232 -4.70 15.38 -0.34
N ILE A 233 -4.30 14.13 -0.11
CA ILE A 233 -2.91 13.78 0.22
C ILE A 233 -2.00 14.15 -0.94
N MET A 234 -2.33 13.74 -2.17
CA MET A 234 -1.54 14.06 -3.36
C MET A 234 -1.42 15.57 -3.57
N ASP A 235 -2.51 16.32 -3.47
CA ASP A 235 -2.53 17.77 -3.63
C ASP A 235 -1.67 18.47 -2.57
N SER A 236 -1.64 17.97 -1.32
CA SER A 236 -0.78 18.51 -0.28
C SER A 236 0.71 18.32 -0.58
N LEU A 237 1.07 17.19 -1.18
CA LEU A 237 2.44 16.91 -1.62
C LEU A 237 2.83 17.78 -2.82
N PHE A 238 1.95 17.95 -3.81
CA PHE A 238 2.18 18.84 -4.95
C PHE A 238 2.24 20.31 -4.56
N ALA A 239 1.52 20.73 -3.52
CA ALA A 239 1.63 22.09 -2.98
C ALA A 239 3.01 22.39 -2.37
N ILE A 240 3.67 21.36 -1.81
CA ILE A 240 5.05 21.46 -1.29
C ILE A 240 6.06 21.40 -2.43
N ASN A 241 5.90 20.41 -3.32
CA ASN A 241 6.76 20.22 -4.48
C ASN A 241 5.92 19.87 -5.72
N PRO A 242 5.73 20.81 -6.67
CA PRO A 242 4.98 20.53 -7.90
C PRO A 242 5.50 19.38 -8.75
N ASN A 243 6.77 18.98 -8.53
CA ASN A 243 7.42 17.87 -9.22
C ASN A 243 7.52 16.61 -8.32
N ALA A 244 6.73 16.52 -7.26
CA ALA A 244 6.71 15.35 -6.37
C ALA A 244 6.44 14.07 -7.15
N LYS A 245 7.19 13.01 -6.85
CA LYS A 245 7.00 11.69 -7.43
C LYS A 245 6.13 10.88 -6.50
N ILE A 246 4.88 10.66 -6.89
CA ILE A 246 3.88 10.00 -6.05
C ILE A 246 3.46 8.70 -6.71
N ILE A 247 3.47 7.62 -5.95
CA ILE A 247 2.90 6.33 -6.31
C ILE A 247 1.73 6.07 -5.37
N THR A 248 0.51 6.05 -5.92
CA THR A 248 -0.66 5.57 -5.18
C THR A 248 -1.02 4.17 -5.65
N MET A 249 -1.22 3.26 -4.72
CA MET A 249 -1.54 1.86 -5.00
C MET A 249 -2.51 1.32 -3.95
N GLY A 250 -3.22 0.26 -4.28
CA GLY A 250 -4.13 -0.34 -3.32
C GLY A 250 -5.22 -1.19 -3.94
N ASP A 251 -6.00 -1.83 -3.07
CA ASP A 251 -7.31 -2.35 -3.41
C ASP A 251 -8.34 -1.23 -3.27
N LEU A 252 -8.72 -0.64 -4.39
CA LEU A 252 -9.63 0.50 -4.43
C LEU A 252 -11.10 0.08 -4.38
N ASN A 253 -11.38 -1.22 -4.49
CA ASN A 253 -12.74 -1.77 -4.56
C ASN A 253 -13.65 -1.12 -5.63
N ASP A 254 -13.06 -0.32 -6.52
CA ASP A 254 -13.71 0.33 -7.66
C ASP A 254 -12.84 0.24 -8.92
N GLY A 255 -13.48 0.27 -10.07
CA GLY A 255 -12.79 0.29 -11.35
C GLY A 255 -12.44 1.72 -11.80
N SER A 256 -11.58 1.84 -12.80
CA SER A 256 -11.11 3.12 -13.37
C SER A 256 -12.25 4.03 -13.87
N TYR A 257 -13.44 3.48 -14.11
CA TYR A 257 -14.62 4.24 -14.55
C TYR A 257 -15.41 4.85 -13.41
N ASN A 258 -15.22 4.38 -12.17
CA ASN A 258 -15.93 4.89 -11.01
C ASN A 258 -15.46 6.30 -10.64
N LYS A 259 -16.37 7.09 -10.12
CA LYS A 259 -16.10 8.48 -9.72
C LYS A 259 -15.02 8.59 -8.66
N SER A 260 -15.03 7.68 -7.68
CA SER A 260 -14.02 7.57 -6.62
C SER A 260 -12.60 7.51 -7.17
N VAL A 261 -12.37 6.74 -8.24
CA VAL A 261 -11.06 6.57 -8.86
C VAL A 261 -10.73 7.77 -9.75
N LYS A 262 -11.68 8.23 -10.59
CA LYS A 262 -11.46 9.37 -11.50
C LYS A 262 -11.13 10.69 -10.79
N GLU A 263 -11.70 10.89 -9.60
CA GLU A 263 -11.49 12.10 -8.82
C GLU A 263 -10.45 11.93 -7.71
N GLY A 264 -10.07 10.68 -7.41
CA GLY A 264 -9.19 10.34 -6.30
C GLY A 264 -7.75 10.05 -6.68
N ILE A 265 -7.49 9.77 -7.97
CA ILE A 265 -6.15 9.43 -8.48
C ILE A 265 -5.74 10.29 -9.66
#